data_154c35edc2fdfa1703e9cc0575fc90cc
#
_entry.id   154c35edc2fdfa1703e9cc0575fc90cc
#
_cell.length_a   1.000
_cell.length_b   1.000
_cell.length_c   1.000
_cell.angle_alpha   90.00
_cell.angle_beta   90.00
_cell.angle_gamma   90.00
#
_symmetry.space_group_name_H-M   'P 1'
#
loop_
_entity.id
_entity.type
_entity.pdbx_description
1 polymer ?
#
loop_
_entity_poly.entity_id
_entity_poly.type
_entity_poly.pdbx_seq_one_letter_code
_entity_poly.pdbx_strand_id
1 'polypeptide(L)'
;MNAPPSRLKFHTDTDLAKGLKALFVELQARLELRDKPIKATIAGGIAVHLYTAQRVTMDVDAEFGARLYLPQDLGIEVPGPGGRSLWLHFDAQYNSTFALMHEDYLDDAVRVPLGVDYFDIYILSPVDLAVSKISRLSANDRGDIAALVEHGLTTAAAIEARARDALPGFVGNVRPLEMNIADAVEIARQAEKRRSTA
;
A
#
# COMPACT_ATOMS: atom_id res chain seq x y z
N MET A 1 4.91 -16.56 23.95
CA MET A 1 3.80 -17.08 23.13
C MET A 1 3.18 -15.87 22.43
N ASN A 2 3.47 -15.69 21.13
CA ASN A 2 2.84 -14.62 20.34
C ASN A 2 1.39 -15.03 20.10
N ALA A 3 0.45 -14.15 20.44
CA ALA A 3 -0.95 -14.33 20.06
C ALA A 3 -1.03 -14.53 18.53
N PRO A 4 -1.90 -15.42 18.03
CA PRO A 4 -2.07 -15.57 16.59
C PRO A 4 -2.43 -14.19 16.00
N PRO A 5 -1.89 -13.83 14.82
CA PRO A 5 -2.21 -12.54 14.22
C PRO A 5 -3.72 -12.44 14.05
N SER A 6 -4.32 -11.42 14.65
CA SER A 6 -5.72 -11.09 14.44
C SER A 6 -5.94 -11.03 12.93
N ARG A 7 -6.92 -11.77 12.42
CA ARG A 7 -7.21 -11.87 11.00
C ARG A 7 -7.39 -10.45 10.44
N LEU A 8 -6.45 -10.00 9.60
CA LEU A 8 -6.49 -8.66 9.02
C LEU A 8 -7.84 -8.47 8.32
N LYS A 9 -8.49 -7.35 8.64
CA LYS A 9 -9.77 -6.98 8.03
C LYS A 9 -9.49 -5.98 6.91
N PHE A 10 -10.06 -6.21 5.73
CA PHE A 10 -9.94 -5.32 4.59
C PHE A 10 -11.27 -4.62 4.29
N HIS A 11 -11.21 -3.37 3.90
CA HIS A 11 -12.35 -2.56 3.48
C HIS A 11 -12.58 -2.69 1.97
N THR A 12 -13.14 -3.83 1.55
CA THR A 12 -13.36 -4.17 0.13
C THR A 12 -14.73 -3.73 -0.41
N ASP A 13 -15.59 -3.18 0.42
CA ASP A 13 -16.96 -2.74 0.11
C ASP A 13 -17.11 -1.23 -0.13
N THR A 14 -16.02 -0.46 0.04
CA THR A 14 -15.99 0.98 -0.25
C THR A 14 -16.05 1.25 -1.76
N ASP A 15 -16.48 2.48 -2.14
CA ASP A 15 -16.53 2.86 -3.55
C ASP A 15 -15.13 2.82 -4.20
N LEU A 16 -14.09 3.22 -3.47
CA LEU A 16 -12.71 3.16 -3.95
C LEU A 16 -12.24 1.72 -4.15
N ALA A 17 -12.58 0.79 -3.25
CA ALA A 17 -12.25 -0.63 -3.40
C ALA A 17 -13.03 -1.29 -4.55
N LYS A 18 -14.30 -0.92 -4.74
CA LYS A 18 -15.10 -1.35 -5.90
C LYS A 18 -14.52 -0.81 -7.20
N GLY A 19 -14.07 0.45 -7.21
CA GLY A 19 -13.35 1.04 -8.34
C GLY A 19 -12.06 0.31 -8.66
N LEU A 20 -11.27 -0.04 -7.64
CA LEU A 20 -10.07 -0.85 -7.81
C LEU A 20 -10.38 -2.21 -8.45
N LYS A 21 -11.43 -2.89 -7.96
CA LYS A 21 -11.89 -4.14 -8.58
C LYS A 21 -12.27 -3.93 -10.04
N ALA A 22 -13.05 -2.90 -10.35
CA ALA A 22 -13.47 -2.59 -11.71
C ALA A 22 -12.27 -2.28 -12.62
N LEU A 23 -11.25 -1.59 -12.10
CA LEU A 23 -10.02 -1.28 -12.82
C LEU A 23 -9.26 -2.55 -13.21
N PHE A 24 -9.14 -3.53 -12.32
CA PHE A 24 -8.53 -4.82 -12.63
C PHE A 24 -9.36 -5.66 -13.61
N VAL A 25 -10.69 -5.63 -13.50
CA VAL A 25 -11.59 -6.32 -14.46
C VAL A 25 -11.44 -5.72 -15.85
N GLU A 26 -11.36 -4.40 -15.98
CA GLU A 26 -11.15 -3.71 -17.24
C GLU A 26 -9.77 -4.00 -17.83
N LEU A 27 -8.71 -4.00 -16.99
CA LEU A 27 -7.35 -4.39 -17.41
C LEU A 27 -7.34 -5.82 -17.94
N GLN A 28 -7.96 -6.76 -17.23
CA GLN A 28 -8.09 -8.15 -17.64
C GLN A 28 -8.76 -8.27 -19.02
N ALA A 29 -9.85 -7.54 -19.23
CA ALA A 29 -10.58 -7.57 -20.49
C ALA A 29 -9.74 -7.02 -21.66
N ARG A 30 -9.04 -5.90 -21.47
CA ARG A 30 -8.19 -5.28 -22.49
C ARG A 30 -6.96 -6.08 -22.84
N LEU A 31 -6.40 -6.82 -21.89
CA LEU A 31 -5.24 -7.68 -22.12
C LEU A 31 -5.63 -9.10 -22.57
N GLU A 32 -6.95 -9.39 -22.67
CA GLU A 32 -7.46 -10.72 -23.04
C GLU A 32 -6.85 -11.85 -22.21
N LEU A 33 -6.60 -11.58 -20.92
CA LEU A 33 -5.97 -12.55 -20.01
C LEU A 33 -6.89 -13.74 -19.79
N ARG A 34 -6.37 -14.94 -20.04
CA ARG A 34 -7.17 -16.21 -20.00
C ARG A 34 -6.41 -17.37 -19.34
N ASP A 35 -5.14 -17.15 -19.01
CA ASP A 35 -4.28 -18.16 -18.42
C ASP A 35 -4.30 -18.12 -16.89
N LYS A 36 -3.18 -18.48 -16.27
CA LYS A 36 -3.02 -18.47 -14.81
C LYS A 36 -3.12 -17.05 -14.25
N PRO A 37 -3.68 -16.87 -13.05
CA PRO A 37 -3.70 -15.56 -12.40
C PRO A 37 -2.30 -14.96 -12.26
N ILE A 38 -2.22 -13.66 -12.51
CA ILE A 38 -1.01 -12.87 -12.34
C ILE A 38 -1.02 -12.26 -10.94
N LYS A 39 0.05 -12.46 -10.16
CA LYS A 39 0.23 -11.79 -8.88
C LYS A 39 0.33 -10.27 -9.13
N ALA A 40 -0.49 -9.49 -8.44
CA ALA A 40 -0.40 -8.04 -8.40
C ALA A 40 -0.24 -7.60 -6.95
N THR A 41 0.88 -6.96 -6.62
CA THR A 41 1.16 -6.44 -5.27
C THR A 41 0.95 -4.94 -5.28
N ILE A 42 -0.01 -4.48 -4.48
CA ILE A 42 -0.41 -3.08 -4.40
C ILE A 42 0.27 -2.41 -3.20
N ALA A 43 0.80 -1.23 -3.44
CA ALA A 43 1.39 -0.34 -2.45
C ALA A 43 0.59 0.97 -2.34
N GLY A 44 1.23 2.01 -1.84
CA GLY A 44 0.76 3.39 -1.88
C GLY A 44 -0.53 3.66 -1.12
N GLY A 45 -1.24 4.70 -1.54
CA GLY A 45 -2.42 5.19 -0.85
C GLY A 45 -3.61 4.24 -0.90
N ILE A 46 -3.76 3.47 -2.00
CA ILE A 46 -4.86 2.50 -2.14
C ILE A 46 -4.70 1.33 -1.17
N ALA A 47 -3.47 0.87 -0.91
CA ALA A 47 -3.21 -0.16 0.09
C ALA A 47 -3.55 0.33 1.51
N VAL A 48 -3.20 1.59 1.85
CA VAL A 48 -3.63 2.22 3.11
C VAL A 48 -5.14 2.28 3.21
N HIS A 49 -5.85 2.65 2.13
CA HIS A 49 -7.31 2.67 2.10
C HIS A 49 -7.90 1.28 2.37
N LEU A 50 -7.39 0.23 1.75
CA LEU A 50 -7.89 -1.14 1.97
C LEU A 50 -7.73 -1.58 3.43
N TYR A 51 -6.73 -1.07 4.15
CA TYR A 51 -6.55 -1.33 5.58
C TYR A 51 -7.40 -0.45 6.50
N THR A 52 -7.62 0.84 6.14
CA THR A 52 -8.12 1.85 7.09
C THR A 52 -9.44 2.50 6.69
N ALA A 53 -9.85 2.41 5.41
CA ALA A 53 -10.95 3.13 4.77
C ALA A 53 -10.82 4.68 4.82
N GLN A 54 -9.70 5.24 5.29
CA GLN A 54 -9.56 6.68 5.52
C GLN A 54 -8.82 7.42 4.39
N ARG A 55 -7.96 6.71 3.63
CA ARG A 55 -7.15 7.31 2.58
C ARG A 55 -7.93 7.44 1.27
N VAL A 56 -7.89 8.62 0.66
CA VAL A 56 -8.41 8.86 -0.70
C VAL A 56 -7.23 9.06 -1.63
N THR A 57 -7.21 8.36 -2.77
CA THR A 57 -6.18 8.44 -3.80
C THR A 57 -6.78 8.15 -5.17
N MET A 58 -6.10 8.60 -6.23
CA MET A 58 -6.45 8.33 -7.61
C MET A 58 -5.45 7.35 -8.26
N ASP A 59 -4.26 7.26 -7.71
CA ASP A 59 -3.18 6.44 -8.24
C ASP A 59 -3.18 5.06 -7.61
N VAL A 60 -3.02 4.02 -8.42
CA VAL A 60 -2.83 2.64 -7.99
C VAL A 60 -1.38 2.25 -8.25
N ASP A 61 -0.60 2.25 -7.18
CA ASP A 61 0.80 1.78 -7.18
C ASP A 61 0.79 0.25 -7.17
N ALA A 62 1.03 -0.39 -8.31
CA ALA A 62 1.00 -1.84 -8.43
C ALA A 62 2.26 -2.41 -9.08
N GLU A 63 2.76 -3.50 -8.49
CA GLU A 63 3.83 -4.32 -9.05
C GLU A 63 3.25 -5.66 -9.52
N PHE A 64 3.50 -6.02 -10.76
CA PHE A 64 2.96 -7.22 -11.36
C PHE A 64 4.03 -8.31 -11.48
N GLY A 65 3.67 -9.55 -11.13
CA GLY A 65 4.52 -10.73 -11.27
C GLY A 65 4.79 -11.14 -12.73
N ALA A 66 4.28 -10.38 -13.70
CA ALA A 66 4.52 -10.54 -15.12
C ALA A 66 4.65 -9.17 -15.78
N ARG A 67 5.35 -9.12 -16.91
CA ARG A 67 5.42 -7.89 -17.72
C ARG A 67 4.08 -7.66 -18.40
N LEU A 68 3.40 -6.58 -18.03
CA LEU A 68 2.13 -6.16 -18.61
C LEU A 68 2.26 -4.81 -19.30
N TYR A 69 1.48 -4.62 -20.35
CA TYR A 69 1.26 -3.30 -20.93
C TYR A 69 0.06 -2.66 -20.24
N LEU A 70 0.27 -1.54 -19.56
CA LEU A 70 -0.79 -0.77 -18.95
C LEU A 70 -1.30 0.28 -19.94
N PRO A 71 -2.55 0.18 -20.45
CA PRO A 71 -3.10 1.18 -21.36
C PRO A 71 -3.19 2.55 -20.66
N GLN A 72 -2.71 3.61 -21.31
CA GLN A 72 -2.68 4.96 -20.74
C GLN A 72 -4.06 5.57 -20.49
N ASP A 73 -5.05 5.13 -21.23
CA ASP A 73 -6.45 5.55 -21.12
C ASP A 73 -7.27 4.68 -20.16
N LEU A 74 -6.62 3.70 -19.52
CA LEU A 74 -7.30 2.82 -18.57
C LEU A 74 -7.50 3.54 -17.24
N GLY A 75 -8.74 3.75 -16.88
CA GLY A 75 -9.14 4.29 -15.59
C GLY A 75 -10.63 4.11 -15.33
N ILE A 76 -11.01 4.26 -14.08
CA ILE A 76 -12.38 4.09 -13.60
C ILE A 76 -12.80 5.34 -12.83
N GLU A 77 -13.97 5.85 -13.16
CA GLU A 77 -14.57 6.93 -12.39
C GLU A 77 -15.19 6.37 -11.11
N VAL A 78 -14.82 6.95 -9.97
CA VAL A 78 -15.33 6.55 -8.66
C VAL A 78 -15.83 7.78 -7.90
N PRO A 79 -16.87 7.63 -7.04
CA PRO A 79 -17.31 8.71 -6.17
C PRO A 79 -16.18 9.14 -5.22
N GLY A 80 -15.96 10.45 -5.13
CA GLY A 80 -14.99 11.07 -4.24
C GLY A 80 -15.64 11.97 -3.20
N PRO A 81 -14.86 12.55 -2.30
CA PRO A 81 -15.32 13.45 -1.26
C PRO A 81 -16.06 14.67 -1.85
N GLY A 82 -17.14 15.09 -1.19
CA GLY A 82 -17.90 16.27 -1.57
C GLY A 82 -18.66 16.14 -2.90
N GLY A 83 -18.99 14.92 -3.34
CA GLY A 83 -19.74 14.67 -4.57
C GLY A 83 -18.92 14.86 -5.86
N ARG A 84 -17.59 14.93 -5.76
CA ARG A 84 -16.70 14.98 -6.93
C ARG A 84 -16.40 13.56 -7.40
N SER A 85 -16.24 13.40 -8.72
CA SER A 85 -15.70 12.16 -9.27
C SER A 85 -14.18 12.16 -9.20
N LEU A 86 -13.62 10.99 -8.91
CA LEU A 86 -12.19 10.71 -8.97
C LEU A 86 -11.91 9.73 -10.11
N TRP A 87 -10.83 9.96 -10.86
CA TRP A 87 -10.39 9.08 -11.91
C TRP A 87 -9.30 8.15 -11.38
N LEU A 88 -9.68 6.92 -11.01
CA LEU A 88 -8.76 5.90 -10.49
C LEU A 88 -8.03 5.23 -11.66
N HIS A 89 -6.69 5.21 -11.63
CA HIS A 89 -5.86 4.63 -12.68
C HIS A 89 -4.58 4.01 -12.11
N PHE A 90 -3.93 3.13 -12.86
CA PHE A 90 -2.61 2.63 -12.49
C PHE A 90 -1.54 3.71 -12.70
N ASP A 91 -0.64 3.87 -11.71
CA ASP A 91 0.58 4.64 -11.91
C ASP A 91 1.57 3.81 -12.75
N ALA A 92 1.63 4.12 -14.04
CA ALA A 92 2.54 3.44 -14.98
C ALA A 92 4.04 3.75 -14.70
N GLN A 93 4.33 4.74 -13.86
CA GLN A 93 5.70 5.10 -13.46
C GLN A 93 6.07 4.56 -12.09
N TYR A 94 5.13 3.90 -11.39
CA TYR A 94 5.42 3.30 -10.10
C TYR A 94 6.60 2.32 -10.19
N ASN A 95 7.55 2.50 -9.30
CA ASN A 95 8.72 1.64 -9.17
C ASN A 95 9.13 1.54 -7.71
N SER A 96 9.05 0.34 -7.15
CA SER A 96 9.40 0.06 -5.76
C SER A 96 10.85 0.38 -5.39
N THR A 97 11.77 0.43 -6.38
CA THR A 97 13.19 0.76 -6.14
C THR A 97 13.44 2.20 -5.66
N PHE A 98 12.47 3.10 -5.83
CA PHE A 98 12.55 4.47 -5.29
C PHE A 98 12.09 4.59 -3.84
N ALA A 99 11.48 3.55 -3.29
CA ALA A 99 11.06 3.47 -1.90
C ALA A 99 12.08 2.69 -1.05
N LEU A 100 12.02 2.85 0.26
CA LEU A 100 12.70 1.94 1.17
C LEU A 100 11.89 0.66 1.24
N MET A 101 12.41 -0.44 0.71
CA MET A 101 11.75 -1.74 0.70
C MET A 101 12.65 -2.79 1.33
N HIS A 102 12.08 -3.63 2.16
CA HIS A 102 12.77 -4.81 2.68
C HIS A 102 12.84 -5.88 1.58
N GLU A 103 13.86 -6.73 1.59
CA GLU A 103 14.04 -7.77 0.56
C GLU A 103 12.85 -8.74 0.45
N ASP A 104 12.20 -9.04 1.58
CA ASP A 104 11.06 -9.98 1.64
C ASP A 104 9.69 -9.32 1.46
N TYR A 105 9.60 -8.03 1.08
CA TYR A 105 8.32 -7.30 1.04
C TYR A 105 7.25 -7.95 0.14
N LEU A 106 7.67 -8.65 -0.92
CA LEU A 106 6.75 -9.37 -1.82
C LEU A 106 6.26 -10.69 -1.22
N ASP A 107 7.10 -11.34 -0.41
CA ASP A 107 6.75 -12.60 0.25
C ASP A 107 5.85 -12.35 1.47
N ASP A 108 6.08 -11.24 2.17
CA ASP A 108 5.27 -10.80 3.31
C ASP A 108 3.96 -10.09 2.89
N ALA A 109 3.75 -9.87 1.59
CA ALA A 109 2.54 -9.24 1.09
C ALA A 109 1.28 -10.08 1.40
N VAL A 110 0.19 -9.41 1.74
CA VAL A 110 -1.04 -10.03 2.23
C VAL A 110 -2.08 -10.13 1.13
N ARG A 111 -2.64 -11.30 0.90
CA ARG A 111 -3.68 -11.51 -0.11
C ARG A 111 -4.98 -10.82 0.29
N VAL A 112 -5.58 -10.07 -0.66
CA VAL A 112 -6.87 -9.40 -0.50
C VAL A 112 -7.92 -10.10 -1.37
N PRO A 113 -9.08 -10.50 -0.81
CA PRO A 113 -10.14 -11.17 -1.57
C PRO A 113 -10.97 -10.15 -2.37
N LEU A 114 -10.38 -9.54 -3.40
CA LEU A 114 -11.04 -8.54 -4.21
C LEU A 114 -12.01 -9.17 -5.24
N GLY A 115 -11.90 -10.47 -5.50
CA GLY A 115 -12.78 -11.20 -6.41
C GLY A 115 -12.57 -10.83 -7.88
N VAL A 116 -11.32 -10.87 -8.33
CA VAL A 116 -10.89 -10.73 -9.73
C VAL A 116 -10.33 -12.07 -10.20
N ASP A 117 -10.71 -12.53 -11.39
CA ASP A 117 -10.45 -13.91 -11.81
C ASP A 117 -9.00 -14.18 -12.24
N TYR A 118 -8.38 -13.23 -12.96
CA TYR A 118 -7.04 -13.40 -13.54
C TYR A 118 -5.95 -12.60 -12.84
N PHE A 119 -6.26 -12.08 -11.65
CA PHE A 119 -5.28 -11.46 -10.77
C PHE A 119 -5.39 -11.98 -9.36
N ASP A 120 -4.27 -12.45 -8.81
CA ASP A 120 -4.11 -12.66 -7.39
C ASP A 120 -3.65 -11.34 -6.75
N ILE A 121 -4.59 -10.66 -6.10
CA ILE A 121 -4.34 -9.33 -5.52
C ILE A 121 -3.74 -9.47 -4.13
N TYR A 122 -2.58 -8.85 -3.96
CA TYR A 122 -1.88 -8.68 -2.69
C TYR A 122 -1.70 -7.21 -2.40
N ILE A 123 -1.54 -6.87 -1.14
CA ILE A 123 -1.09 -5.53 -0.70
C ILE A 123 0.12 -5.70 0.19
N LEU A 124 0.99 -4.71 0.24
CA LEU A 124 2.13 -4.71 1.16
C LEU A 124 1.65 -4.99 2.58
N SER A 125 2.43 -5.73 3.36
CA SER A 125 2.16 -5.89 4.79
C SER A 125 2.07 -4.50 5.45
N PRO A 126 1.33 -4.33 6.56
CA PRO A 126 1.21 -3.02 7.19
C PRO A 126 2.55 -2.39 7.56
N VAL A 127 3.54 -3.19 7.97
CA VAL A 127 4.86 -2.69 8.29
C VAL A 127 5.65 -2.28 7.05
N ASP A 128 5.63 -3.09 5.98
CA ASP A 128 6.29 -2.75 4.72
C ASP A 128 5.65 -1.54 4.04
N LEU A 129 4.33 -1.43 4.14
CA LEU A 129 3.60 -0.26 3.65
C LEU A 129 4.02 1.01 4.40
N ALA A 130 4.18 0.96 5.72
CA ALA A 130 4.70 2.09 6.49
C ALA A 130 6.15 2.41 6.13
N VAL A 131 7.02 1.40 5.97
CA VAL A 131 8.43 1.55 5.61
C VAL A 131 8.58 2.15 4.21
N SER A 132 7.77 1.74 3.23
CA SER A 132 7.79 2.30 1.87
C SER A 132 7.53 3.81 1.81
N LYS A 133 6.88 4.39 2.82
CA LYS A 133 6.58 5.82 2.92
C LYS A 133 7.76 6.66 3.45
N ILE A 134 8.79 6.03 4.02
CA ILE A 134 9.87 6.72 4.74
C ILE A 134 10.79 7.49 3.79
N SER A 135 11.07 6.95 2.59
CA SER A 135 12.01 7.59 1.67
C SER A 135 11.59 9.00 1.26
N ARG A 136 10.31 9.22 1.00
CA ARG A 136 9.73 10.52 0.64
C ARG A 136 9.26 11.30 1.85
N LEU A 137 8.59 10.64 2.80
CA LEU A 137 8.02 11.15 4.05
C LEU A 137 7.25 12.47 3.91
N SER A 138 6.47 12.62 2.82
CA SER A 138 5.59 13.76 2.59
C SER A 138 4.50 13.87 3.66
N ALA A 139 3.72 14.95 3.66
CA ALA A 139 2.59 15.11 4.59
C ALA A 139 1.59 13.95 4.51
N ASN A 140 1.29 13.47 3.30
CA ASN A 140 0.44 12.30 3.10
C ASN A 140 1.08 11.03 3.67
N ASP A 141 2.38 10.81 3.45
CA ASP A 141 3.10 9.64 3.93
C ASP A 141 3.13 9.58 5.47
N ARG A 142 3.32 10.74 6.13
CA ARG A 142 3.23 10.89 7.59
C ARG A 142 1.84 10.52 8.11
N GLY A 143 0.79 10.96 7.43
CA GLY A 143 -0.60 10.60 7.73
C GLY A 143 -0.87 9.11 7.53
N ASP A 144 -0.36 8.52 6.46
CA ASP A 144 -0.50 7.10 6.15
C ASP A 144 0.16 6.22 7.24
N ILE A 145 1.39 6.55 7.67
CA ILE A 145 2.09 5.86 8.77
C ILE A 145 1.29 5.96 10.06
N ALA A 146 0.83 7.18 10.40
CA ALA A 146 0.02 7.38 11.62
C ALA A 146 -1.27 6.55 11.59
N ALA A 147 -2.00 6.53 10.46
CA ALA A 147 -3.24 5.77 10.31
C ALA A 147 -3.02 4.26 10.49
N LEU A 148 -1.97 3.68 9.90
CA LEU A 148 -1.65 2.27 10.07
C LEU A 148 -1.41 1.90 11.55
N VAL A 149 -0.74 2.78 12.29
CA VAL A 149 -0.46 2.57 13.72
C VAL A 149 -1.71 2.79 14.59
N GLU A 150 -2.50 3.83 14.31
CA GLU A 150 -3.75 4.12 15.03
C GLU A 150 -4.78 2.98 14.89
N HIS A 151 -4.81 2.31 13.72
CA HIS A 151 -5.63 1.12 13.52
C HIS A 151 -5.02 -0.16 14.12
N GLY A 152 -3.86 -0.07 14.77
CA GLY A 152 -3.23 -1.21 15.43
C GLY A 152 -2.63 -2.24 14.45
N LEU A 153 -2.40 -1.85 13.21
CA LEU A 153 -1.91 -2.73 12.16
C LEU A 153 -0.40 -2.94 12.22
N THR A 154 0.33 -1.96 12.75
CA THR A 154 1.78 -2.02 13.01
C THR A 154 2.14 -1.19 14.24
N THR A 155 3.41 -1.18 14.62
CA THR A 155 3.94 -0.45 15.79
C THR A 155 5.19 0.35 15.43
N ALA A 156 5.51 1.36 16.25
CA ALA A 156 6.74 2.13 16.09
C ALA A 156 8.00 1.25 16.13
N ALA A 157 8.02 0.26 17.02
CA ALA A 157 9.14 -0.67 17.14
C ALA A 157 9.27 -1.58 15.90
N ALA A 158 8.14 -2.07 15.34
CA ALA A 158 8.16 -2.88 14.13
C ALA A 158 8.62 -2.07 12.91
N ILE A 159 8.14 -0.83 12.77
CA ILE A 159 8.56 0.09 11.70
C ILE A 159 10.07 0.37 11.80
N GLU A 160 10.58 0.68 12.99
CA GLU A 160 12.00 0.95 13.19
C GLU A 160 12.87 -0.25 12.82
N ALA A 161 12.53 -1.44 13.32
CA ALA A 161 13.28 -2.67 13.05
C ALA A 161 13.27 -2.99 11.54
N ARG A 162 12.10 -2.98 10.91
CA ARG A 162 11.97 -3.29 9.48
C ARG A 162 12.67 -2.26 8.59
N ALA A 163 12.59 -0.97 8.92
CA ALA A 163 13.26 0.09 8.18
C ALA A 163 14.79 -0.03 8.27
N ARG A 164 15.34 -0.33 9.46
CA ARG A 164 16.78 -0.53 9.63
C ARG A 164 17.28 -1.77 8.91
N ASP A 165 16.49 -2.84 8.89
CA ASP A 165 16.81 -4.08 8.17
C ASP A 165 16.78 -3.88 6.65
N ALA A 166 15.92 -3.01 6.15
CA ALA A 166 15.85 -2.65 4.73
C ALA A 166 16.98 -1.73 4.24
N LEU A 167 17.65 -0.98 5.15
CA LEU A 167 18.67 0.03 4.77
C LEU A 167 19.81 -0.51 3.91
N PRO A 168 20.39 -1.70 4.16
CA PRO A 168 21.48 -2.22 3.34
C PRO A 168 21.12 -2.45 1.87
N GLY A 169 19.84 -2.70 1.58
CA GLY A 169 19.32 -2.89 0.22
C GLY A 169 18.97 -1.58 -0.51
N PHE A 170 18.95 -0.45 0.17
CA PHE A 170 18.55 0.83 -0.42
C PHE A 170 19.59 1.39 -1.39
N VAL A 171 19.15 1.70 -2.62
CA VAL A 171 19.98 2.32 -3.64
C VAL A 171 19.79 3.83 -3.61
N GLY A 172 20.70 4.55 -2.95
CA GLY A 172 20.65 6.00 -2.84
C GLY A 172 21.44 6.56 -1.67
N ASN A 173 21.20 7.83 -1.32
CA ASN A 173 21.82 8.47 -0.17
C ASN A 173 21.12 8.05 1.13
N VAL A 174 21.81 7.24 1.93
CA VAL A 174 21.26 6.69 3.19
C VAL A 174 21.13 7.75 4.29
N ARG A 175 21.97 8.78 4.31
CA ARG A 175 22.00 9.76 5.41
C ARG A 175 20.69 10.56 5.61
N PRO A 176 20.03 11.11 4.57
CA PRO A 176 18.69 11.67 4.73
C PRO A 176 17.64 10.64 5.14
N LEU A 177 17.79 9.41 4.67
CA LEU A 177 16.88 8.33 4.98
C LEU A 177 16.91 7.92 6.46
N GLU A 178 18.09 7.91 7.09
CA GLU A 178 18.22 7.68 8.54
C GLU A 178 17.48 8.73 9.36
N MET A 179 17.51 10.01 8.93
CA MET A 179 16.72 11.08 9.57
C MET A 179 15.22 10.83 9.40
N ASN A 180 14.79 10.47 8.19
CA ASN A 180 13.40 10.15 7.92
C ASN A 180 12.89 8.95 8.74
N ILE A 181 13.74 7.93 8.97
CA ILE A 181 13.40 6.80 9.82
C ILE A 181 13.13 7.28 11.26
N ALA A 182 13.99 8.13 11.81
CA ALA A 182 13.79 8.68 13.16
C ALA A 182 12.46 9.46 13.26
N ASP A 183 12.16 10.30 12.27
CA ASP A 183 10.91 11.06 12.18
C ASP A 183 9.69 10.12 12.06
N ALA A 184 9.75 9.12 11.19
CA ALA A 184 8.67 8.16 11.00
C ALA A 184 8.38 7.35 12.28
N VAL A 185 9.43 6.96 13.00
CA VAL A 185 9.29 6.27 14.29
C VAL A 185 8.64 7.18 15.34
N GLU A 186 8.98 8.46 15.38
CA GLU A 186 8.36 9.41 16.31
C GLU A 186 6.87 9.63 15.96
N ILE A 187 6.52 9.74 14.68
CA ILE A 187 5.12 9.80 14.21
C ILE A 187 4.36 8.56 14.68
N ALA A 188 4.95 7.39 14.52
CA ALA A 188 4.36 6.12 14.94
C ALA A 188 4.15 6.06 16.46
N ARG A 189 5.13 6.50 17.27
CA ARG A 189 5.00 6.57 18.74
C ARG A 189 3.88 7.52 19.18
N GLN A 190 3.73 8.65 18.50
CA GLN A 190 2.63 9.58 18.79
C GLN A 190 1.28 8.97 18.43
N ALA A 191 1.19 8.23 17.33
CA ALA A 191 -0.02 7.50 16.92
C ALA A 191 -0.39 6.39 17.94
N GLU A 192 0.59 5.65 18.47
CA GLU A 192 0.37 4.67 19.54
C GLU A 192 -0.21 5.30 20.80
N LYS A 193 0.32 6.48 21.20
CA LYS A 193 -0.23 7.21 22.37
C LYS A 193 -1.69 7.61 22.14
N ARG A 194 -2.03 8.15 20.95
CA ARG A 194 -3.42 8.52 20.62
C ARG A 194 -4.35 7.32 20.68
N ARG A 195 -3.94 6.18 20.11
CA ARG A 195 -4.71 4.93 20.16
C ARG A 195 -4.97 4.45 21.60
N SER A 196 -4.00 4.62 22.50
CA SER A 196 -4.13 4.17 23.90
C SER A 196 -5.04 5.06 24.75
N THR A 197 -5.37 6.27 24.25
CA THR A 197 -6.21 7.24 24.96
C THR A 197 -7.64 7.34 24.39
N ALA A 198 -7.93 6.65 23.27
CA ALA A 198 -9.23 6.60 22.60
C ALA A 198 -10.02 5.36 23.02
#